data_5b9cc1aca48c7450d5a8be926167a891
#
_entry.id   5b9cc1aca48c7450d5a8be926167a891
#
_cell.length_a   1.000
_cell.length_b   1.000
_cell.length_c   1.000
_cell.angle_alpha   90.00
_cell.angle_beta   90.00
_cell.angle_gamma   90.00
#
_symmetry.space_group_name_H-M   'P 1'
#
loop_
_entity.id
_entity.type
_entity.pdbx_description
1 polymer ?
#
loop_
_entity_poly.entity_id
_entity_poly.type
_entity_poly.pdbx_seq_one_letter_code
_entity_poly.pdbx_strand_id
1 'polypeptide(L)'
;MKYIKKETARSILKDFLLRIERVNEDDSFIYNVEKIILFGSFLHGKEKPHDIDIAINFAAKERNADIHAKLSENQIREAIYNGRRFNNISQRFGWPQGKVLRFLRGGHKSLSLHFVGDEYSDFEKEIFIPNGIPYKIIFRRSSHTPL
;
A
#
# COMPACT_ATOMS: atom_id res chain seq x y z
N MET A 1 -0.95 -24.11 -10.14
CA MET A 1 -1.37 -22.78 -9.71
C MET A 1 -2.24 -22.91 -8.46
N LYS A 2 -1.89 -22.22 -7.39
CA LYS A 2 -2.64 -22.35 -6.13
C LYS A 2 -3.82 -21.39 -6.10
N TYR A 3 -4.98 -21.91 -5.84
CA TYR A 3 -6.19 -21.12 -5.65
C TYR A 3 -6.34 -20.76 -4.18
N ILE A 4 -6.97 -19.62 -3.89
CA ILE A 4 -7.26 -19.18 -2.53
C ILE A 4 -8.74 -19.41 -2.27
N LYS A 5 -9.06 -20.02 -1.13
CA LYS A 5 -10.44 -20.13 -0.68
C LYS A 5 -10.98 -18.74 -0.35
N LYS A 6 -12.26 -18.48 -0.65
CA LYS A 6 -12.89 -17.18 -0.36
C LYS A 6 -12.77 -16.79 1.11
N GLU A 7 -12.94 -17.75 2.02
CA GLU A 7 -12.80 -17.52 3.46
C GLU A 7 -11.38 -17.09 3.83
N THR A 8 -10.38 -17.76 3.24
CA THR A 8 -8.98 -17.40 3.43
C THR A 8 -8.70 -16.00 2.90
N ALA A 9 -9.21 -15.67 1.71
CA ALA A 9 -9.05 -14.34 1.11
C ALA A 9 -9.66 -13.25 2.01
N ARG A 10 -10.85 -13.48 2.57
CA ARG A 10 -11.49 -12.54 3.49
C ARG A 10 -10.67 -12.34 4.76
N SER A 11 -10.10 -13.42 5.29
CA SER A 11 -9.24 -13.37 6.47
C SER A 11 -7.98 -12.56 6.19
N ILE A 12 -7.36 -12.76 5.01
CA ILE A 12 -6.19 -11.99 4.58
C ILE A 12 -6.54 -10.50 4.46
N LEU A 13 -7.69 -10.18 3.86
CA LEU A 13 -8.13 -8.78 3.74
C LEU A 13 -8.39 -8.14 5.09
N LYS A 14 -8.97 -8.88 6.03
CA LYS A 14 -9.21 -8.37 7.38
C LYS A 14 -7.88 -8.04 8.08
N ASP A 15 -6.89 -8.92 8.00
CA ASP A 15 -5.55 -8.68 8.53
C ASP A 15 -4.90 -7.47 7.85
N PHE A 16 -5.03 -7.37 6.52
CA PHE A 16 -4.51 -6.25 5.73
C PHE A 16 -5.08 -4.92 6.22
N LEU A 17 -6.40 -4.83 6.43
CA LEU A 17 -7.04 -3.60 6.91
C LEU A 17 -6.56 -3.21 8.31
N LEU A 18 -6.34 -4.18 9.20
CA LEU A 18 -5.76 -3.92 10.52
C LEU A 18 -4.34 -3.39 10.43
N ARG A 19 -3.55 -3.88 9.48
CA ARG A 19 -2.19 -3.41 9.24
C ARG A 19 -2.17 -1.98 8.69
N ILE A 20 -3.16 -1.61 7.88
CA ILE A 20 -3.32 -0.22 7.40
C ILE A 20 -3.50 0.73 8.58
N GLU A 21 -4.36 0.39 9.53
CA GLU A 21 -4.57 1.20 10.72
C GLU A 21 -3.27 1.39 11.50
N ARG A 22 -2.50 0.32 11.64
CA ARG A 22 -1.21 0.37 12.34
C ARG A 22 -0.20 1.26 11.63
N VAL A 23 -0.10 1.18 10.31
CA VAL A 23 0.77 2.06 9.52
C VAL A 23 0.42 3.52 9.76
N ASN A 24 -0.88 3.85 9.73
CA ASN A 24 -1.34 5.22 9.87
C ASN A 24 -1.15 5.78 11.29
N GLU A 25 -1.08 4.92 12.30
CA GLU A 25 -0.88 5.32 13.70
C GLU A 25 0.58 5.29 14.15
N ASP A 26 1.42 4.50 13.50
CA ASP A 26 2.79 4.25 13.94
C ASP A 26 3.77 5.18 13.22
N ASP A 27 4.42 6.06 13.97
CA ASP A 27 5.36 7.06 13.44
C ASP A 27 6.64 6.46 12.85
N SER A 28 6.90 5.16 13.06
CA SER A 28 8.00 4.48 12.39
C SER A 28 7.79 4.34 10.89
N PHE A 29 6.55 4.50 10.42
CA PHE A 29 6.22 4.62 9.01
C PHE A 29 6.00 6.09 8.66
N ILE A 30 6.69 6.58 7.64
CA ILE A 30 6.62 8.00 7.27
C ILE A 30 5.54 8.31 6.24
N TYR A 31 4.77 7.29 5.83
CA TYR A 31 3.65 7.44 4.91
C TYR A 31 2.35 7.02 5.58
N ASN A 32 1.27 7.72 5.22
CA ASN A 32 -0.09 7.26 5.48
C ASN A 32 -0.60 6.50 4.26
N VAL A 33 -1.40 5.47 4.51
CA VAL A 33 -2.23 4.87 3.47
C VAL A 33 -3.49 5.73 3.36
N GLU A 34 -3.74 6.29 2.18
CA GLU A 34 -4.87 7.20 1.96
C GLU A 34 -6.09 6.47 1.40
N LYS A 35 -5.89 5.57 0.45
CA LYS A 35 -6.98 4.88 -0.22
C LYS A 35 -6.53 3.49 -0.65
N ILE A 36 -7.44 2.53 -0.52
CA ILE A 36 -7.25 1.15 -0.97
C ILE A 36 -8.39 0.77 -1.90
N ILE A 37 -8.03 0.27 -3.07
CA ILE A 37 -8.97 -0.19 -4.07
C ILE A 37 -8.76 -1.67 -4.31
N LEU A 38 -9.82 -2.46 -4.18
CA LEU A 38 -9.84 -3.87 -4.51
C LEU A 38 -10.31 -4.03 -5.95
N PHE A 39 -9.60 -4.84 -6.73
CA PHE A 39 -9.96 -5.12 -8.12
C PHE A 39 -9.55 -6.55 -8.49
N GLY A 40 -9.79 -6.94 -9.73
CA GLY A 40 -9.33 -8.23 -10.25
C GLY A 40 -10.23 -9.42 -9.91
N SER A 41 -9.66 -10.63 -9.96
CA SER A 41 -10.44 -11.88 -9.92
C SER A 41 -11.22 -12.11 -8.64
N PHE A 42 -10.69 -11.69 -7.51
CA PHE A 42 -11.39 -11.83 -6.22
C PHE A 42 -12.66 -10.98 -6.19
N LEU A 43 -12.58 -9.74 -6.69
CA LEU A 43 -13.73 -8.83 -6.74
C LEU A 43 -14.84 -9.38 -7.66
N HIS A 44 -14.45 -10.06 -8.76
CA HIS A 44 -15.40 -10.65 -9.69
C HIS A 44 -16.14 -11.87 -9.13
N GLY A 45 -15.85 -12.29 -7.91
CA GLY A 45 -16.51 -13.41 -7.28
C GLY A 45 -16.17 -14.77 -7.88
N LYS A 46 -15.02 -14.89 -8.54
CA LYS A 46 -14.56 -16.20 -9.01
C LYS A 46 -14.44 -17.16 -7.84
N GLU A 47 -14.91 -18.38 -8.03
CA GLU A 47 -14.89 -19.40 -6.99
C GLU A 47 -13.46 -19.74 -6.54
N LYS A 48 -12.49 -19.57 -7.43
CA LYS A 48 -11.08 -19.90 -7.18
C LYS A 48 -10.19 -18.73 -7.57
N PRO A 49 -10.18 -17.62 -6.79
CA PRO A 49 -9.28 -16.52 -7.08
C PRO A 49 -7.83 -16.93 -6.80
N HIS A 50 -6.89 -16.42 -7.60
CA HIS A 50 -5.46 -16.69 -7.43
C HIS A 50 -4.81 -15.65 -6.53
N ASP A 51 -5.12 -14.39 -6.77
CA ASP A 51 -4.54 -13.26 -6.07
C ASP A 51 -5.64 -12.31 -5.63
N ILE A 52 -5.29 -11.54 -4.61
CA ILE A 52 -6.09 -10.40 -4.17
C ILE A 52 -5.35 -9.16 -4.67
N ASP A 53 -5.91 -8.52 -5.70
CA ASP A 53 -5.29 -7.36 -6.32
C ASP A 53 -5.73 -6.07 -5.61
N ILE A 54 -4.74 -5.34 -5.11
CA ILE A 54 -4.94 -4.14 -4.30
C ILE A 54 -4.17 -2.98 -4.93
N ALA A 55 -4.85 -1.86 -5.17
CA ALA A 55 -4.22 -0.61 -5.56
C ALA A 55 -4.14 0.30 -4.34
N ILE A 56 -2.98 0.91 -4.10
CA ILE A 56 -2.70 1.68 -2.88
C ILE A 56 -2.25 3.09 -3.23
N ASN A 57 -2.90 4.09 -2.63
CA ASN A 57 -2.43 5.47 -2.63
C ASN A 57 -1.81 5.81 -1.28
N PHE A 58 -0.62 6.41 -1.31
CA PHE A 58 0.11 6.87 -0.14
C PHE A 58 0.15 8.39 -0.09
N ALA A 59 0.30 8.92 1.12
CA ALA A 59 0.65 10.33 1.34
C ALA A 59 1.73 10.42 2.41
N ALA A 60 2.65 11.36 2.26
CA ALA A 60 3.62 11.64 3.31
C ALA A 60 2.89 12.12 4.57
N LYS A 61 3.26 11.57 5.74
CA LYS A 61 2.70 12.03 7.02
C LYS A 61 3.15 13.46 7.32
N GLU A 62 4.42 13.76 7.03
CA GLU A 62 5.00 15.09 7.17
C GLU A 62 4.72 15.89 5.88
N ARG A 63 3.98 16.97 6.00
CA ARG A 63 3.60 17.81 4.84
C ARG A 63 4.69 18.74 4.36
N ASN A 64 5.67 19.05 5.21
CA ASN A 64 6.83 19.83 4.80
C ASN A 64 7.78 18.93 4.01
N ALA A 65 8.01 19.27 2.73
CA ALA A 65 8.79 18.44 1.83
C ALA A 65 10.25 18.25 2.32
N ASP A 66 10.85 19.30 2.87
CA ASP A 66 12.23 19.23 3.36
C ASP A 66 12.35 18.32 4.58
N ILE A 67 11.40 18.40 5.50
CA ILE A 67 11.36 17.52 6.69
C ILE A 67 11.11 16.08 6.25
N HIS A 68 10.18 15.86 5.34
CA HIS A 68 9.91 14.52 4.81
C HIS A 68 11.16 13.92 4.15
N ALA A 69 11.88 14.71 3.36
CA ALA A 69 13.12 14.26 2.72
C ALA A 69 14.17 13.82 3.75
N LYS A 70 14.29 14.56 4.86
CA LYS A 70 15.20 14.20 5.97
C LYS A 70 14.77 12.91 6.65
N LEU A 71 13.48 12.72 6.90
CA LEU A 71 12.94 11.49 7.47
C LEU A 71 13.21 10.29 6.55
N SER A 72 13.02 10.45 5.25
CA SER A 72 13.33 9.41 4.26
C SER A 72 14.81 9.05 4.28
N GLU A 73 15.69 10.05 4.27
CA GLU A 73 17.14 9.83 4.30
C GLU A 73 17.56 9.13 5.59
N ASN A 74 16.98 9.49 6.73
CA ASN A 74 17.27 8.85 8.00
C ASN A 74 16.89 7.36 7.98
N GLN A 75 15.74 7.00 7.39
CA GLN A 75 15.34 5.60 7.26
C GLN A 75 16.29 4.81 6.36
N ILE A 76 16.76 5.42 5.27
CA ILE A 76 17.72 4.80 4.37
C ILE A 76 19.05 4.56 5.08
N ARG A 77 19.56 5.56 5.80
CA ARG A 77 20.80 5.45 6.57
C ARG A 77 20.71 4.38 7.66
N GLU A 78 19.60 4.33 8.36
CA GLU A 78 19.36 3.31 9.38
C GLU A 78 19.40 1.91 8.77
N ALA A 79 18.76 1.72 7.61
CA ALA A 79 18.80 0.44 6.91
C ALA A 79 20.22 0.04 6.53
N ILE A 80 21.01 0.98 6.00
CA ILE A 80 22.40 0.74 5.62
C ILE A 80 23.23 0.40 6.86
N TYR A 81 23.04 1.14 7.96
CA TYR A 81 23.72 0.88 9.21
C TYR A 81 23.45 -0.53 9.73
N ASN A 82 22.22 -1.02 9.54
CA ASN A 82 21.81 -2.37 9.93
C ASN A 82 22.20 -3.46 8.91
N GLY A 83 23.08 -3.12 7.96
CA GLY A 83 23.64 -4.09 7.01
C GLY A 83 22.92 -4.20 5.68
N ARG A 84 21.90 -3.38 5.43
CA ARG A 84 21.19 -3.41 4.18
C ARG A 84 22.04 -2.86 3.03
N ARG A 85 22.00 -3.53 1.89
CA ARG A 85 22.67 -3.07 0.66
C ARG A 85 21.62 -2.81 -0.41
N PHE A 86 21.77 -1.69 -1.12
CA PHE A 86 20.90 -1.36 -2.24
C PHE A 86 21.67 -1.54 -3.55
N ASN A 87 21.08 -2.26 -4.50
CA ASN A 87 21.72 -2.56 -5.77
C ASN A 87 21.69 -1.38 -6.76
N ASN A 88 20.74 -0.46 -6.54
CA ASN A 88 20.59 0.70 -7.41
C ASN A 88 19.89 1.85 -6.65
N ILE A 89 19.84 3.01 -7.32
CA ILE A 89 19.25 4.22 -6.77
C ILE A 89 17.74 4.04 -6.49
N SER A 90 17.04 3.35 -7.38
CA SER A 90 15.59 3.13 -7.23
C SER A 90 15.27 2.32 -5.97
N GLN A 91 16.03 1.28 -5.68
CA GLN A 91 15.85 0.50 -4.46
C GLN A 91 16.13 1.35 -3.21
N ARG A 92 17.17 2.18 -3.26
CA ARG A 92 17.54 3.05 -2.16
C ARG A 92 16.43 4.05 -1.85
N PHE A 93 15.99 4.82 -2.84
CA PHE A 93 14.97 5.85 -2.65
C PHE A 93 13.58 5.27 -2.39
N GLY A 94 13.31 4.07 -2.91
CA GLY A 94 12.05 3.37 -2.66
C GLY A 94 11.97 2.66 -1.31
N TRP A 95 13.04 2.69 -0.50
CA TRP A 95 13.08 1.94 0.76
C TRP A 95 11.97 2.32 1.74
N PRO A 96 11.69 3.62 2.02
CA PRO A 96 10.64 3.97 2.96
C PRO A 96 9.25 3.49 2.54
N GLN A 97 8.92 3.58 1.26
CA GLN A 97 7.66 3.04 0.72
C GLN A 97 7.66 1.51 0.74
N GLY A 98 8.77 0.89 0.37
CA GLY A 98 8.93 -0.55 0.41
C GLY A 98 8.75 -1.14 1.81
N LYS A 99 9.19 -0.40 2.84
CA LYS A 99 8.97 -0.77 4.23
C LYS A 99 7.49 -0.88 4.56
N VAL A 100 6.69 0.09 4.12
CA VAL A 100 5.23 0.08 4.28
C VAL A 100 4.62 -1.11 3.55
N LEU A 101 4.98 -1.30 2.27
CA LEU A 101 4.43 -2.38 1.45
C LEU A 101 4.72 -3.76 2.05
N ARG A 102 5.93 -3.99 2.54
CA ARG A 102 6.28 -5.26 3.18
C ARG A 102 5.47 -5.51 4.44
N PHE A 103 5.29 -4.48 5.26
CA PHE A 103 4.47 -4.59 6.46
C PHE A 103 3.02 -4.90 6.10
N LEU A 104 2.46 -4.19 5.13
CA LEU A 104 1.07 -4.40 4.70
C LEU A 104 0.85 -5.79 4.12
N ARG A 105 1.82 -6.32 3.37
CA ARG A 105 1.73 -7.67 2.83
C ARG A 105 1.67 -8.72 3.95
N GLY A 106 2.42 -8.52 5.02
CA GLY A 106 2.36 -9.40 6.21
C GLY A 106 2.69 -10.86 5.94
N GLY A 107 3.51 -11.15 4.93
CA GLY A 107 3.83 -12.51 4.55
C GLY A 107 2.78 -13.20 3.69
N HIS A 108 1.67 -12.55 3.37
CA HIS A 108 0.60 -13.11 2.52
C HIS A 108 1.00 -13.00 1.04
N LYS A 109 1.50 -14.08 0.47
CA LYS A 109 1.96 -14.11 -0.93
C LYS A 109 0.84 -13.86 -1.93
N SER A 110 -0.40 -14.12 -1.55
CA SER A 110 -1.56 -13.91 -2.41
C SER A 110 -2.01 -12.46 -2.49
N LEU A 111 -1.48 -11.56 -1.65
CA LEU A 111 -1.69 -10.13 -1.80
C LEU A 111 -0.79 -9.60 -2.90
N SER A 112 -1.40 -9.09 -3.96
CA SER A 112 -0.71 -8.40 -5.06
C SER A 112 -0.92 -6.90 -4.88
N LEU A 113 0.11 -6.22 -4.36
CA LEU A 113 0.02 -4.80 -4.01
C LEU A 113 0.59 -3.94 -5.13
N HIS A 114 -0.22 -2.99 -5.60
CA HIS A 114 0.13 -2.07 -6.67
C HIS A 114 0.13 -0.64 -6.13
N PHE A 115 1.30 -0.03 -6.10
CA PHE A 115 1.40 1.39 -5.75
C PHE A 115 0.92 2.22 -6.94
N VAL A 116 -0.09 3.08 -6.72
CA VAL A 116 -0.74 3.83 -7.81
C VAL A 116 -0.61 5.34 -7.63
N GLY A 117 0.35 5.78 -6.86
CA GLY A 117 0.67 7.18 -6.71
C GLY A 117 0.31 7.75 -5.35
N ASP A 118 0.31 9.08 -5.29
CA ASP A 118 0.06 9.83 -4.07
C ASP A 118 -1.43 10.13 -3.89
N GLU A 119 -1.75 10.96 -2.91
CA GLU A 119 -3.13 11.36 -2.60
C GLU A 119 -3.84 12.13 -3.71
N TYR A 120 -3.08 12.71 -4.64
CA TYR A 120 -3.63 13.48 -5.76
C TYR A 120 -3.91 12.61 -6.98
N SER A 121 -3.41 11.38 -7.02
CA SER A 121 -3.65 10.45 -8.11
C SER A 121 -5.06 9.87 -8.03
N ASP A 122 -5.78 9.91 -9.14
CA ASP A 122 -7.12 9.32 -9.25
C ASP A 122 -7.07 8.13 -10.21
N PHE A 123 -6.64 6.99 -9.69
CA PHE A 123 -6.48 5.77 -10.47
C PHE A 123 -7.82 5.27 -11.03
N GLU A 124 -8.91 5.55 -10.33
CA GLU A 124 -10.26 5.19 -10.79
C GLU A 124 -10.59 5.89 -12.11
N LYS A 125 -10.42 7.22 -12.17
CA LYS A 125 -10.68 8.02 -13.36
C LYS A 125 -9.66 7.81 -14.47
N GLU A 126 -8.42 7.54 -14.12
CA GLU A 126 -7.34 7.40 -15.10
C GLU A 126 -7.33 6.03 -15.76
N ILE A 127 -7.64 4.96 -15.02
CA ILE A 127 -7.48 3.58 -15.48
C ILE A 127 -8.78 2.78 -15.43
N PHE A 128 -9.45 2.70 -14.27
CA PHE A 128 -10.56 1.77 -14.07
C PHE A 128 -11.80 2.16 -14.88
N ILE A 129 -12.26 3.39 -14.72
CA ILE A 129 -13.47 3.85 -15.39
C ILE A 129 -13.32 3.87 -16.91
N PRO A 130 -12.24 4.46 -17.48
CA PRO A 130 -12.09 4.46 -18.94
C PRO A 130 -12.00 3.07 -19.57
N ASN A 131 -11.46 2.10 -18.86
CA ASN A 131 -11.26 0.73 -19.36
C ASN A 131 -12.34 -0.25 -18.91
N GLY A 132 -13.38 0.24 -18.21
CA GLY A 132 -14.46 -0.61 -17.75
C GLY A 132 -14.03 -1.68 -16.74
N ILE A 133 -13.00 -1.40 -15.95
CA ILE A 133 -12.48 -2.34 -14.96
C ILE A 133 -13.28 -2.20 -13.67
N PRO A 134 -13.98 -3.26 -13.21
CA PRO A 134 -14.68 -3.22 -11.92
C PRO A 134 -13.70 -3.04 -10.77
N TYR A 135 -14.09 -2.21 -9.81
CA TYR A 135 -13.28 -1.96 -8.63
C TYR A 135 -14.18 -1.66 -7.43
N LYS A 136 -13.60 -1.77 -6.23
CA LYS A 136 -14.28 -1.42 -4.98
C LYS A 136 -13.30 -0.71 -4.06
N ILE A 137 -13.66 0.46 -3.58
CA ILE A 137 -12.90 1.17 -2.55
C ILE A 137 -13.22 0.49 -1.22
N ILE A 138 -12.20 -0.08 -0.56
CA ILE A 138 -12.38 -0.78 0.72
C ILE A 138 -11.79 -0.01 1.89
N PHE A 139 -11.07 1.08 1.64
CA PHE A 139 -10.53 1.95 2.68
C PHE A 139 -10.34 3.36 2.13
N ARG A 140 -10.72 4.35 2.92
CA ARG A 140 -10.36 5.76 2.75
C ARG A 140 -9.96 6.31 4.11
N ARG A 141 -8.81 6.96 4.15
CA ARG A 141 -8.41 7.69 5.34
C ARG A 141 -9.31 8.92 5.49
N SER A 142 -9.82 9.13 6.70
CA SER A 142 -10.58 10.33 7.00
C SER A 142 -9.67 11.55 6.88
N SER A 143 -10.03 12.49 5.99
CA SER A 143 -9.33 13.75 5.93
C SER A 143 -9.78 14.58 7.15
N HIS A 144 -8.88 14.70 8.14
CA HIS A 144 -9.08 15.70 9.16
C HIS A 144 -8.71 17.05 8.56
N THR A 145 -9.72 17.83 8.27
CA THR A 145 -9.48 19.25 8.00
C THR A 145 -9.20 19.89 9.36
N PRO A 146 -7.99 20.34 9.62
CA PRO A 146 -7.76 21.06 10.87
C PRO A 146 -8.59 22.33 10.86
N LEU A 147 -9.35 22.46 11.90
CA LEU A 147 -10.11 23.68 12.12
C LEU A 147 -9.16 24.81 12.46
#